data_78b2436323abdd26401f943c060c5825
#
_entry.id   78b2436323abdd26401f943c060c5825
#
_cell.length_a   1.000
_cell.length_b   1.000
_cell.length_c   1.000
_cell.angle_alpha   90.00
_cell.angle_beta   90.00
_cell.angle_gamma   90.00
#
_symmetry.space_group_name_H-M   'P 1'
#
loop_
_entity.id
_entity.type
_entity.pdbx_description
1 polymer ?
#
loop_
_entity_poly.entity_id
_entity_poly.type
_entity_poly.pdbx_seq_one_letter_code
_entity_poly.pdbx_strand_id
1 'polypeptide(L)'
;MKIVCVGAGPAGLYFAISAKLRDSGHDITVIERDPAGATYGWGVVYWDDLLDMLFRNDPDSAQAIRAASVVFQEQRVILNSEQTGYLPGYGYSVGRASLLNILAERATELGVDVQYRHEVDDTSALTDADLVVICDGANSRLRQRHGDRFGAQVDVGGNPYIWLGTDKVFDSFTFAFEQTSAGWIWFHAYPSSAGFSTCIVECAQATWQALGFDALSSEDSVRLLEKIFEQALDGHALISQSRGEQARWLRFTQVTNKTWCHDNLVLIGDAAHTTHFTLGSGTRLAMIDAVMLAQTLYEHEELSAALGDYDQRGRAALRQIQAAARTSMAWFERADRYLDRDAVAVAYSMSGRHGAQPPWRYHMHLATQVPVLRAAQRGFHSLRRRYLARRRGEPTTAPVTRPRSGNRSR
;
A
#
# COMPACT_ATOMS: atom_id res chain seq x y z
N MET A 1 19.98 2.38 23.94
CA MET A 1 20.00 1.01 23.40
C MET A 1 20.65 0.99 22.04
N LYS A 2 21.36 -0.10 21.72
CA LYS A 2 21.82 -0.41 20.37
C LYS A 2 20.74 -1.20 19.63
N ILE A 3 20.18 -0.61 18.58
CA ILE A 3 19.06 -1.16 17.83
C ILE A 3 19.47 -1.42 16.38
N VAL A 4 19.21 -2.61 15.87
CA VAL A 4 19.46 -2.94 14.46
C VAL A 4 18.12 -3.24 13.77
N CYS A 5 17.81 -2.47 12.73
CA CYS A 5 16.66 -2.70 11.86
C CYS A 5 17.12 -3.43 10.59
N VAL A 6 16.55 -4.58 10.30
CA VAL A 6 16.85 -5.33 9.07
C VAL A 6 15.76 -5.08 8.03
N GLY A 7 16.06 -4.22 7.06
CA GLY A 7 15.20 -3.73 6.00
C GLY A 7 14.95 -2.22 6.06
N ALA A 8 15.29 -1.48 5.00
CA ALA A 8 15.01 -0.04 4.83
C ALA A 8 13.69 0.22 4.09
N GLY A 9 12.68 -0.63 4.33
CA GLY A 9 11.31 -0.37 3.92
C GLY A 9 10.63 0.69 4.78
N PRO A 10 9.34 1.04 4.49
CA PRO A 10 8.61 2.04 5.28
C PRO A 10 8.54 1.70 6.77
N ALA A 11 8.48 0.40 7.14
CA ALA A 11 8.46 -0.03 8.53
C ALA A 11 9.76 0.30 9.25
N GLY A 12 10.91 -0.14 8.72
CA GLY A 12 12.22 0.02 9.38
C GLY A 12 12.65 1.48 9.46
N LEU A 13 12.55 2.22 8.35
CA LEU A 13 12.91 3.63 8.34
C LEU A 13 12.01 4.47 9.27
N TYR A 14 10.69 4.23 9.24
CA TYR A 14 9.78 5.01 10.08
C TYR A 14 9.85 4.62 11.56
N PHE A 15 10.21 3.37 11.86
CA PHE A 15 10.54 2.97 13.23
C PHE A 15 11.79 3.70 13.73
N ALA A 16 12.87 3.71 12.93
CA ALA A 16 14.11 4.40 13.31
C ALA A 16 13.87 5.90 13.57
N ILE A 17 13.12 6.58 12.69
CA ILE A 17 12.69 7.98 12.90
C ILE A 17 11.92 8.11 14.21
N SER A 18 10.90 7.27 14.40
CA SER A 18 9.99 7.34 15.57
C SER A 18 10.71 7.09 16.89
N ALA A 19 11.68 6.17 16.91
CA ALA A 19 12.49 5.85 18.07
C ALA A 19 13.45 7.00 18.39
N LYS A 20 14.16 7.56 17.41
CA LYS A 20 15.06 8.69 17.58
C LYS A 20 14.35 9.96 18.07
N LEU A 21 13.11 10.19 17.63
CA LEU A 21 12.30 11.32 18.09
C LEU A 21 11.88 11.19 19.57
N ARG A 22 11.75 9.97 20.09
CA ARG A 22 11.40 9.71 21.48
C ARG A 22 12.61 9.66 22.40
N ASP A 23 13.69 9.08 21.92
CA ASP A 23 14.98 9.04 22.61
C ASP A 23 16.13 9.13 21.62
N SER A 24 16.73 10.31 21.52
CA SER A 24 17.88 10.57 20.65
C SER A 24 19.14 9.81 21.05
N GLY A 25 19.19 9.26 22.28
CA GLY A 25 20.29 8.45 22.79
C GLY A 25 20.34 7.01 22.26
N HIS A 26 19.32 6.56 21.52
CA HIS A 26 19.39 5.27 20.84
C HIS A 26 20.46 5.27 19.74
N ASP A 27 21.27 4.22 19.69
CA ASP A 27 22.19 3.94 18.59
C ASP A 27 21.47 3.02 17.60
N ILE A 28 21.05 3.58 16.44
CA ILE A 28 20.19 2.86 15.49
C ILE A 28 20.90 2.70 14.15
N THR A 29 21.05 1.45 13.73
CA THR A 29 21.51 1.07 12.39
C THR A 29 20.36 0.42 11.61
N VAL A 30 20.12 0.89 10.39
CA VAL A 30 19.19 0.26 9.42
C VAL A 30 20.00 -0.39 8.33
N ILE A 31 19.85 -1.70 8.16
CA ILE A 31 20.59 -2.50 7.17
C ILE A 31 19.66 -2.90 6.03
N GLU A 32 20.05 -2.58 4.79
CA GLU A 32 19.28 -2.88 3.58
C GLU A 32 20.14 -3.62 2.56
N ARG A 33 19.63 -4.73 2.03
CA ARG A 33 20.32 -5.53 1.03
C ARG A 33 20.43 -4.86 -0.33
N ASP A 34 19.42 -4.06 -0.70
CA ASP A 34 19.34 -3.39 -1.99
C ASP A 34 20.13 -2.06 -1.98
N PRO A 35 20.51 -1.53 -3.15
CA PRO A 35 21.14 -0.22 -3.22
C PRO A 35 20.19 0.91 -2.86
N ALA A 36 20.71 2.05 -2.42
CA ALA A 36 19.93 3.24 -2.11
C ALA A 36 18.98 3.60 -3.26
N GLY A 37 17.72 3.86 -2.90
CA GLY A 37 16.67 4.21 -3.84
C GLY A 37 16.11 3.04 -4.65
N ALA A 38 16.57 1.80 -4.47
CA ALA A 38 15.89 0.64 -5.03
C ALA A 38 14.49 0.49 -4.40
N THR A 39 13.51 0.12 -5.20
CA THR A 39 12.16 -0.15 -4.71
C THR A 39 11.40 -1.02 -5.69
N TYR A 40 10.53 -1.84 -5.14
CA TYR A 40 9.59 -2.67 -5.89
C TYR A 40 8.24 -1.96 -5.95
N GLY A 41 7.59 -1.99 -7.12
CA GLY A 41 6.31 -1.34 -7.35
C GLY A 41 6.42 0.17 -7.60
N TRP A 42 5.28 0.81 -7.82
CA TRP A 42 5.19 2.16 -8.39
C TRP A 42 4.75 3.19 -7.37
N GLY A 43 3.62 2.99 -6.75
CA GLY A 43 3.07 3.93 -5.79
C GLY A 43 2.29 3.24 -4.68
N VAL A 44 2.01 3.99 -3.64
CA VAL A 44 1.20 3.57 -2.51
C VAL A 44 0.08 4.57 -2.27
N VAL A 45 -1.06 4.09 -1.82
CA VAL A 45 -2.22 4.92 -1.47
C VAL A 45 -2.39 5.00 0.04
N TYR A 46 -2.92 6.13 0.50
CA TYR A 46 -3.23 6.33 1.90
C TYR A 46 -4.36 7.37 2.08
N TRP A 47 -4.86 7.48 3.29
CA TRP A 47 -5.98 8.36 3.64
C TRP A 47 -5.61 9.28 4.80
N ASP A 48 -6.54 10.15 5.20
CA ASP A 48 -6.35 11.14 6.27
C ASP A 48 -5.89 10.55 7.59
N ASP A 49 -6.29 9.34 7.93
CA ASP A 49 -5.94 8.68 9.18
C ASP A 49 -4.42 8.41 9.31
N LEU A 50 -3.78 7.96 8.21
CA LEU A 50 -2.32 7.85 8.17
C LEU A 50 -1.69 9.24 8.28
N LEU A 51 -2.17 10.19 7.48
CA LEU A 51 -1.61 11.54 7.49
C LEU A 51 -1.73 12.22 8.86
N ASP A 52 -2.86 12.04 9.56
CA ASP A 52 -3.06 12.51 10.94
C ASP A 52 -2.05 11.87 11.91
N MET A 53 -1.74 10.60 11.74
CA MET A 53 -0.74 9.89 12.54
C MET A 53 0.67 10.42 12.26
N LEU A 54 1.01 10.60 10.97
CA LEU A 54 2.31 11.14 10.56
C LEU A 54 2.55 12.53 11.14
N PHE A 55 1.59 13.45 10.99
CA PHE A 55 1.71 14.80 11.55
C PHE A 55 1.84 14.85 13.08
N ARG A 56 1.25 13.89 13.77
CA ARG A 56 1.41 13.77 15.24
C ARG A 56 2.76 13.20 15.65
N ASN A 57 3.33 12.30 14.84
CA ASN A 57 4.57 11.60 15.17
C ASN A 57 5.81 12.37 14.70
N ASP A 58 5.84 12.82 13.46
CA ASP A 58 6.92 13.59 12.83
C ASP A 58 6.36 14.55 11.77
N PRO A 59 6.10 15.82 12.11
CA PRO A 59 5.57 16.81 11.17
C PRO A 59 6.46 17.02 9.94
N ASP A 60 7.78 16.87 10.06
CA ASP A 60 8.73 17.13 8.96
C ASP A 60 8.58 16.08 7.86
N SER A 61 8.66 14.78 8.21
CA SER A 61 8.38 13.72 7.21
C SER A 61 6.96 13.77 6.68
N ALA A 62 5.97 14.10 7.54
CA ALA A 62 4.57 14.24 7.13
C ALA A 62 4.38 15.32 6.06
N GLN A 63 5.01 16.49 6.22
CA GLN A 63 4.97 17.58 5.24
C GLN A 63 5.64 17.18 3.93
N ALA A 64 6.81 16.55 3.98
CA ALA A 64 7.52 16.07 2.81
C ALA A 64 6.72 15.01 2.04
N ILE A 65 6.17 14.01 2.73
CA ILE A 65 5.30 12.99 2.15
C ILE A 65 4.07 13.62 1.51
N ARG A 66 3.41 14.55 2.23
CA ARG A 66 2.22 15.24 1.71
C ARG A 66 2.54 16.09 0.48
N ALA A 67 3.68 16.78 0.45
CA ALA A 67 4.12 17.58 -0.69
C ALA A 67 4.41 16.73 -1.93
N ALA A 68 4.96 15.52 -1.74
CA ALA A 68 5.22 14.56 -2.82
C ALA A 68 3.98 13.79 -3.28
N SER A 69 2.83 13.95 -2.61
CA SER A 69 1.62 13.16 -2.88
C SER A 69 0.66 13.83 -3.84
N VAL A 70 -0.01 13.00 -4.64
CA VAL A 70 -1.13 13.36 -5.51
C VAL A 70 -2.45 13.04 -4.80
N VAL A 71 -3.48 13.85 -5.03
CA VAL A 71 -4.83 13.65 -4.49
C VAL A 71 -5.77 13.16 -5.58
N PHE A 72 -6.40 12.00 -5.38
CA PHE A 72 -7.54 11.58 -6.17
C PHE A 72 -8.85 11.85 -5.42
N GLN A 73 -9.92 12.22 -6.16
CA GLN A 73 -11.15 12.74 -5.54
C GLN A 73 -12.34 11.78 -5.56
N GLU A 74 -12.25 10.67 -6.28
CA GLU A 74 -13.30 9.66 -6.39
C GLU A 74 -12.70 8.31 -6.77
N GLN A 75 -13.53 7.28 -6.69
CA GLN A 75 -13.20 5.98 -7.27
C GLN A 75 -14.15 5.72 -8.44
N ARG A 76 -13.65 5.10 -9.50
CA ARG A 76 -14.43 4.72 -10.68
C ARG A 76 -14.37 3.22 -10.89
N VAL A 77 -15.50 2.65 -11.26
CA VAL A 77 -15.61 1.26 -11.71
C VAL A 77 -16.05 1.29 -13.15
N ILE A 78 -15.25 0.74 -14.03
CA ILE A 78 -15.49 0.69 -15.48
C ILE A 78 -15.67 -0.77 -15.85
N LEU A 79 -16.74 -1.09 -16.58
CA LEU A 79 -17.01 -2.42 -17.11
C LEU A 79 -16.97 -2.37 -18.65
N ASN A 80 -16.15 -3.23 -19.25
CA ASN A 80 -15.98 -3.38 -20.69
C ASN A 80 -15.76 -2.04 -21.39
N SER A 81 -15.06 -1.12 -20.71
CA SER A 81 -14.80 0.25 -21.17
C SER A 81 -16.02 1.08 -21.58
N GLU A 82 -17.25 0.57 -21.38
CA GLU A 82 -18.52 1.17 -21.80
C GLU A 82 -19.29 1.78 -20.63
N GLN A 83 -19.40 1.04 -19.53
CA GLN A 83 -20.21 1.45 -18.38
C GLN A 83 -19.34 1.97 -17.26
N THR A 84 -19.79 3.02 -16.56
CA THR A 84 -19.06 3.60 -15.42
C THR A 84 -19.97 3.75 -14.21
N GLY A 85 -19.52 3.20 -13.07
CA GLY A 85 -20.07 3.45 -11.75
C GLY A 85 -19.10 4.25 -10.89
N TYR A 86 -19.60 5.05 -9.97
CA TYR A 86 -18.79 5.92 -9.11
C TYR A 86 -18.94 5.57 -7.65
N LEU A 87 -17.83 5.58 -6.92
CA LEU A 87 -17.78 5.49 -5.46
C LEU A 87 -17.23 6.80 -4.91
N PRO A 88 -17.90 7.35 -3.87
CA PRO A 88 -17.44 8.58 -3.25
C PRO A 88 -16.17 8.34 -2.43
N GLY A 89 -15.39 9.40 -2.26
CA GLY A 89 -14.22 9.38 -1.42
C GLY A 89 -13.07 10.14 -2.08
N TYR A 90 -12.06 10.41 -1.31
CA TYR A 90 -10.77 10.89 -1.78
C TYR A 90 -9.67 10.18 -1.03
N GLY A 91 -8.49 10.20 -1.58
CA GLY A 91 -7.30 9.67 -0.95
C GLY A 91 -6.07 10.35 -1.51
N TYR A 92 -4.96 9.92 -1.01
CA TYR A 92 -3.64 10.38 -1.41
C TYR A 92 -2.86 9.21 -1.98
N SER A 93 -1.95 9.51 -2.87
CA SER A 93 -0.98 8.54 -3.34
C SER A 93 0.37 9.20 -3.52
N VAL A 94 1.42 8.43 -3.28
CA VAL A 94 2.80 8.87 -3.43
C VAL A 94 3.61 7.78 -4.12
N GLY A 95 4.56 8.19 -4.96
CA GLY A 95 5.51 7.25 -5.55
C GLY A 95 6.31 6.54 -4.45
N ARG A 96 6.38 5.21 -4.50
CA ARG A 96 7.07 4.43 -3.47
C ARG A 96 8.53 4.84 -3.31
N ALA A 97 9.22 5.13 -4.42
CA ALA A 97 10.59 5.63 -4.38
C ALA A 97 10.71 6.97 -3.65
N SER A 98 9.79 7.90 -3.92
CA SER A 98 9.78 9.20 -3.24
C SER A 98 9.53 9.04 -1.75
N LEU A 99 8.60 8.16 -1.37
CA LEU A 99 8.34 7.86 0.05
C LEU A 99 9.59 7.33 0.74
N LEU A 100 10.28 6.34 0.16
CA LEU A 100 11.47 5.76 0.77
C LEU A 100 12.63 6.76 0.86
N ASN A 101 12.83 7.60 -0.15
CA ASN A 101 13.87 8.64 -0.11
C ASN A 101 13.60 9.66 1.01
N ILE A 102 12.36 10.15 1.12
CA ILE A 102 11.96 11.08 2.20
C ILE A 102 12.24 10.46 3.57
N LEU A 103 11.86 9.20 3.76
CA LEU A 103 12.07 8.52 5.04
C LEU A 103 13.56 8.26 5.33
N ALA A 104 14.36 7.88 4.32
CA ALA A 104 15.79 7.66 4.48
C ALA A 104 16.55 8.95 4.78
N GLU A 105 16.24 10.04 4.08
CA GLU A 105 16.79 11.37 4.34
C GLU A 105 16.47 11.80 5.77
N ARG A 106 15.21 11.68 6.18
CA ARG A 106 14.78 12.04 7.55
C ARG A 106 15.44 11.19 8.63
N ALA A 107 15.56 9.88 8.42
CA ALA A 107 16.28 9.00 9.36
C ALA A 107 17.74 9.42 9.53
N THR A 108 18.43 9.72 8.42
CA THR A 108 19.81 10.19 8.42
C THR A 108 19.97 11.53 9.13
N GLU A 109 19.05 12.49 8.91
CA GLU A 109 19.03 13.78 9.63
C GLU A 109 18.94 13.60 11.15
N LEU A 110 18.24 12.58 11.61
CA LEU A 110 18.09 12.23 13.02
C LEU A 110 19.27 11.41 13.57
N GLY A 111 20.31 11.17 12.77
CA GLY A 111 21.51 10.44 13.17
C GLY A 111 21.33 8.90 13.16
N VAL A 112 20.46 8.38 12.30
CA VAL A 112 20.37 6.94 12.03
C VAL A 112 21.43 6.57 10.99
N ASP A 113 22.18 5.48 11.24
CA ASP A 113 23.11 4.90 10.28
C ASP A 113 22.36 3.98 9.31
N VAL A 114 22.23 4.39 8.03
CA VAL A 114 21.52 3.61 7.00
C VAL A 114 22.53 2.98 6.05
N GLN A 115 22.68 1.67 6.16
CA GLN A 115 23.63 0.87 5.40
C GLN A 115 22.93 0.11 4.27
N TYR A 116 23.30 0.42 3.02
CA TYR A 116 22.78 -0.24 1.82
C TYR A 116 23.74 -1.31 1.29
N ARG A 117 23.22 -2.25 0.50
CA ARG A 117 23.95 -3.36 -0.10
C ARG A 117 24.57 -4.30 0.95
N HIS A 118 23.91 -4.43 2.08
CA HIS A 118 24.27 -5.38 3.13
C HIS A 118 23.12 -6.32 3.39
N GLU A 119 23.32 -7.58 3.12
CA GLU A 119 22.32 -8.61 3.37
C GLU A 119 22.58 -9.26 4.74
N VAL A 120 21.50 -9.39 5.52
CA VAL A 120 21.51 -10.07 6.82
C VAL A 120 20.64 -11.31 6.70
N ASP A 121 21.28 -12.47 6.66
CA ASP A 121 20.60 -13.76 6.57
C ASP A 121 20.42 -14.44 7.93
N ASP A 122 21.16 -14.00 8.94
CA ASP A 122 21.16 -14.60 10.27
C ASP A 122 21.35 -13.55 11.36
N THR A 123 20.62 -13.69 12.46
CA THR A 123 20.76 -12.83 13.64
C THR A 123 22.02 -13.07 14.45
N SER A 124 22.74 -14.17 14.20
CA SER A 124 24.02 -14.49 14.87
C SER A 124 25.12 -13.45 14.67
N ALA A 125 25.05 -12.68 13.57
CA ALA A 125 25.94 -11.55 13.31
C ALA A 125 25.53 -10.25 14.09
N LEU A 126 24.40 -10.25 14.79
CA LEU A 126 23.80 -9.11 15.47
C LEU A 126 23.76 -9.30 17.00
N THR A 127 24.64 -10.09 17.55
CA THR A 127 24.64 -10.50 18.98
C THR A 127 24.91 -9.36 19.96
N ASP A 128 25.46 -8.25 19.50
CA ASP A 128 25.74 -7.06 20.29
C ASP A 128 24.59 -6.02 20.23
N ALA A 129 23.49 -6.31 19.53
CA ALA A 129 22.30 -5.48 19.50
C ALA A 129 21.41 -5.78 20.72
N ASP A 130 20.99 -4.73 21.43
CA ASP A 130 19.98 -4.85 22.49
C ASP A 130 18.64 -5.25 21.91
N LEU A 131 18.31 -4.78 20.70
CA LEU A 131 17.06 -5.05 19.98
C LEU A 131 17.33 -5.25 18.48
N VAL A 132 16.77 -6.30 17.90
CA VAL A 132 16.75 -6.54 16.45
C VAL A 132 15.32 -6.42 15.92
N VAL A 133 15.09 -5.42 15.07
CA VAL A 133 13.80 -5.16 14.42
C VAL A 133 13.80 -5.78 13.02
N ILE A 134 13.05 -6.84 12.85
CA ILE A 134 12.92 -7.58 11.60
C ILE A 134 11.83 -6.94 10.75
N CYS A 135 12.20 -6.26 9.69
CA CYS A 135 11.32 -5.50 8.79
C CYS A 135 11.68 -5.68 7.30
N ASP A 136 12.22 -6.86 6.95
CA ASP A 136 12.69 -7.28 5.64
C ASP A 136 11.57 -7.79 4.70
N GLY A 137 10.32 -7.48 5.04
CA GLY A 137 9.15 -7.63 4.17
C GLY A 137 8.47 -9.01 4.22
N ALA A 138 7.50 -9.21 3.30
CA ALA A 138 6.66 -10.41 3.27
C ALA A 138 7.46 -11.72 3.12
N ASN A 139 8.57 -11.68 2.41
CA ASN A 139 9.47 -12.82 2.20
C ASN A 139 10.61 -12.88 3.22
N SER A 140 10.42 -12.31 4.39
CA SER A 140 11.41 -12.24 5.47
C SER A 140 12.15 -13.55 5.69
N ARG A 141 13.47 -13.52 5.48
CA ARG A 141 14.33 -14.69 5.73
C ARG A 141 14.54 -14.90 7.22
N LEU A 142 14.68 -13.83 7.97
CA LEU A 142 14.84 -13.90 9.43
C LEU A 142 13.59 -14.48 10.10
N ARG A 143 12.39 -14.05 9.70
CA ARG A 143 11.15 -14.68 10.16
C ARG A 143 11.12 -16.18 9.84
N GLN A 144 11.52 -16.60 8.63
CA GLN A 144 11.52 -18.01 8.24
C GLN A 144 12.50 -18.84 9.07
N ARG A 145 13.70 -18.31 9.36
CA ARG A 145 14.69 -18.99 10.22
C ARG A 145 14.18 -19.17 11.66
N HIS A 146 13.43 -18.23 12.15
CA HIS A 146 12.84 -18.25 13.49
C HIS A 146 11.34 -18.62 13.47
N GLY A 147 10.87 -19.28 12.40
CA GLY A 147 9.45 -19.52 12.15
C GLY A 147 8.72 -20.23 13.29
N ASP A 148 9.34 -21.23 13.90
CA ASP A 148 8.75 -21.95 15.03
C ASP A 148 8.56 -21.04 16.26
N ARG A 149 9.46 -20.07 16.48
CA ARG A 149 9.41 -19.13 17.60
C ARG A 149 8.28 -18.12 17.43
N PHE A 150 8.07 -17.63 16.21
CA PHE A 150 6.99 -16.69 15.88
C PHE A 150 5.66 -17.39 15.60
N GLY A 151 5.66 -18.71 15.41
CA GLY A 151 4.48 -19.46 14.97
C GLY A 151 3.96 -18.96 13.61
N ALA A 152 4.92 -18.73 12.68
CA ALA A 152 4.67 -18.16 11.36
C ALA A 152 3.81 -19.09 10.49
N GLN A 153 2.82 -18.51 9.82
CA GLN A 153 1.98 -19.17 8.81
C GLN A 153 1.99 -18.31 7.55
N VAL A 154 2.14 -18.97 6.42
CA VAL A 154 2.20 -18.31 5.10
C VAL A 154 1.24 -19.02 4.15
N ASP A 155 0.21 -18.31 3.73
CA ASP A 155 -0.77 -18.78 2.75
C ASP A 155 -0.60 -18.01 1.44
N VAL A 156 -0.99 -18.62 0.33
CA VAL A 156 -0.89 -18.02 -1.01
C VAL A 156 -2.28 -17.81 -1.58
N GLY A 157 -2.58 -16.59 -2.00
CA GLY A 157 -3.85 -16.23 -2.63
C GLY A 157 -4.08 -16.92 -3.97
N GLY A 158 -5.34 -17.03 -4.37
CA GLY A 158 -5.76 -17.74 -5.57
C GLY A 158 -5.43 -17.00 -6.87
N ASN A 159 -5.60 -15.68 -6.88
CA ASN A 159 -5.48 -14.87 -8.09
C ASN A 159 -4.02 -14.48 -8.37
N PRO A 160 -3.52 -14.71 -9.61
CA PRO A 160 -2.31 -14.06 -10.10
C PRO A 160 -2.51 -12.55 -10.28
N TYR A 161 -1.50 -11.77 -9.95
CA TYR A 161 -1.45 -10.34 -10.24
C TYR A 161 -0.08 -9.91 -10.75
N ILE A 162 -0.05 -8.79 -11.49
CA ILE A 162 1.19 -8.14 -11.93
C ILE A 162 1.13 -6.65 -11.57
N TRP A 163 2.23 -6.14 -11.00
CA TRP A 163 2.32 -4.74 -10.57
C TRP A 163 3.08 -3.92 -11.60
N LEU A 164 2.34 -3.09 -12.31
CA LEU A 164 2.83 -2.27 -13.41
C LEU A 164 2.70 -0.77 -13.08
N GLY A 165 3.38 0.05 -13.86
CA GLY A 165 3.10 1.45 -14.03
C GLY A 165 2.37 1.71 -15.34
N THR A 166 1.91 2.94 -15.55
CA THR A 166 1.44 3.45 -16.83
C THR A 166 1.72 4.95 -16.93
N ASP A 167 2.01 5.44 -18.13
CA ASP A 167 2.13 6.87 -18.43
C ASP A 167 0.76 7.56 -18.55
N LYS A 168 -0.34 6.79 -18.51
CA LYS A 168 -1.67 7.35 -18.29
C LYS A 168 -1.79 7.87 -16.86
N VAL A 169 -1.96 9.17 -16.71
CA VAL A 169 -2.24 9.76 -15.39
C VAL A 169 -3.75 9.73 -15.13
N PHE A 170 -4.18 8.77 -14.33
CA PHE A 170 -5.58 8.68 -13.90
C PHE A 170 -5.92 9.83 -12.94
N ASP A 171 -7.14 10.36 -13.03
CA ASP A 171 -7.65 11.42 -12.16
C ASP A 171 -8.40 10.89 -10.92
N SER A 172 -8.60 9.59 -10.87
CA SER A 172 -9.37 8.84 -9.87
C SER A 172 -8.69 7.54 -9.53
N PHE A 173 -9.10 6.91 -8.43
CA PHE A 173 -8.81 5.51 -8.21
C PHE A 173 -9.75 4.68 -9.10
N THR A 174 -9.21 4.09 -10.15
CA THR A 174 -9.98 3.44 -11.21
C THR A 174 -9.85 1.93 -11.11
N PHE A 175 -10.98 1.23 -11.12
CA PHE A 175 -11.10 -0.21 -11.34
C PHE A 175 -11.68 -0.42 -12.72
N ALA A 176 -10.96 -1.07 -13.62
CA ALA A 176 -11.46 -1.42 -14.95
C ALA A 176 -11.50 -2.94 -15.09
N PHE A 177 -12.67 -3.46 -15.44
CA PHE A 177 -12.94 -4.87 -15.63
C PHE A 177 -13.26 -5.11 -17.10
N GLU A 178 -12.53 -6.02 -17.74
CA GLU A 178 -12.74 -6.39 -19.14
C GLU A 178 -13.06 -7.86 -19.26
N GLN A 179 -14.12 -8.17 -20.00
CA GLN A 179 -14.52 -9.53 -20.30
C GLN A 179 -13.79 -10.02 -21.54
N THR A 180 -13.03 -11.09 -21.39
CA THR A 180 -12.34 -11.76 -22.50
C THR A 180 -13.02 -13.08 -22.84
N SER A 181 -12.61 -13.74 -23.93
CA SER A 181 -13.07 -15.11 -24.24
C SER A 181 -12.65 -16.14 -23.18
N ALA A 182 -11.65 -15.81 -22.34
CA ALA A 182 -11.12 -16.66 -21.29
C ALA A 182 -11.70 -16.36 -19.88
N GLY A 183 -12.53 -15.32 -19.76
CA GLY A 183 -13.08 -14.84 -18.50
C GLY A 183 -12.73 -13.40 -18.19
N TRP A 184 -13.03 -12.96 -16.97
CA TRP A 184 -12.80 -11.60 -16.53
C TRP A 184 -11.35 -11.38 -16.12
N ILE A 185 -10.82 -10.21 -16.53
CA ILE A 185 -9.53 -9.65 -16.09
C ILE A 185 -9.75 -8.19 -15.72
N TRP A 186 -9.04 -7.70 -14.72
CA TRP A 186 -9.21 -6.31 -14.27
C TRP A 186 -7.91 -5.68 -13.85
N PHE A 187 -7.88 -4.36 -13.88
CA PHE A 187 -6.85 -3.62 -13.17
C PHE A 187 -7.47 -2.64 -12.16
N HIS A 188 -6.69 -2.26 -11.17
CA HIS A 188 -6.91 -1.05 -10.43
C HIS A 188 -5.70 -0.13 -10.57
N ALA A 189 -6.00 1.13 -10.89
CA ALA A 189 -5.01 2.15 -11.16
C ALA A 189 -5.30 3.43 -10.40
N TYR A 190 -4.24 4.13 -10.02
CA TYR A 190 -4.31 5.40 -9.33
C TYR A 190 -3.08 6.26 -9.65
N PRO A 191 -3.19 7.61 -9.66
CA PRO A 191 -2.05 8.46 -9.93
C PRO A 191 -1.00 8.26 -8.82
N SER A 192 0.26 8.10 -9.16
CA SER A 192 1.37 7.97 -8.20
C SER A 192 2.35 9.14 -8.27
N SER A 193 2.27 9.92 -9.33
CA SER A 193 2.98 11.18 -9.53
C SER A 193 2.24 12.05 -10.56
N ALA A 194 2.82 13.20 -10.89
CA ALA A 194 2.28 14.06 -11.97
C ALA A 194 2.42 13.45 -13.39
N GLY A 195 3.26 12.42 -13.55
CA GLY A 195 3.55 11.81 -14.87
C GLY A 195 3.18 10.33 -14.97
N PHE A 196 2.84 9.67 -13.86
CA PHE A 196 2.64 8.22 -13.84
C PHE A 196 1.49 7.82 -12.92
N SER A 197 0.86 6.72 -13.28
CA SER A 197 -0.05 5.99 -12.38
C SER A 197 0.50 4.60 -12.09
N THR A 198 0.17 4.09 -10.93
CA THR A 198 0.27 2.67 -10.62
C THR A 198 -0.87 1.94 -11.33
N CYS A 199 -0.59 0.77 -11.88
CA CYS A 199 -1.57 -0.10 -12.53
C CYS A 199 -1.32 -1.55 -12.08
N ILE A 200 -2.20 -2.11 -11.26
CA ILE A 200 -2.10 -3.49 -10.79
C ILE A 200 -3.17 -4.30 -11.54
N VAL A 201 -2.73 -5.27 -12.33
CA VAL A 201 -3.62 -6.17 -13.06
C VAL A 201 -3.77 -7.48 -12.28
N GLU A 202 -5.00 -7.99 -12.21
CA GLU A 202 -5.35 -9.22 -11.51
C GLU A 202 -6.42 -9.97 -12.31
N CYS A 203 -6.39 -11.31 -12.25
CA CYS A 203 -7.46 -12.17 -12.80
C CYS A 203 -7.49 -13.52 -12.05
N ALA A 204 -8.56 -14.28 -12.28
CA ALA A 204 -8.63 -15.64 -11.77
C ALA A 204 -7.54 -16.53 -12.40
N GLN A 205 -7.07 -17.54 -11.67
CA GLN A 205 -6.06 -18.47 -12.14
C GLN A 205 -6.44 -19.13 -13.48
N ALA A 206 -7.72 -19.51 -13.64
CA ALA A 206 -8.22 -20.12 -14.88
C ALA A 206 -8.13 -19.15 -16.08
N THR A 207 -8.50 -17.88 -15.88
CA THR A 207 -8.38 -16.83 -16.89
C THR A 207 -6.92 -16.58 -17.26
N TRP A 208 -6.03 -16.53 -16.27
CA TRP A 208 -4.60 -16.34 -16.46
C TRP A 208 -3.97 -17.42 -17.34
N GLN A 209 -4.31 -18.70 -17.07
CA GLN A 209 -3.85 -19.84 -17.86
C GLN A 209 -4.47 -19.85 -19.27
N ALA A 210 -5.77 -19.60 -19.39
CA ALA A 210 -6.47 -19.62 -20.66
C ALA A 210 -6.03 -18.47 -21.60
N LEU A 211 -5.52 -17.36 -21.05
CA LEU A 211 -4.87 -16.27 -21.81
C LEU A 211 -3.38 -16.55 -22.11
N GLY A 212 -2.82 -17.66 -21.61
CA GLY A 212 -1.46 -18.08 -21.87
C GLY A 212 -0.37 -17.31 -21.11
N PHE A 213 -0.72 -16.55 -20.07
CA PHE A 213 0.25 -15.75 -19.32
C PHE A 213 1.33 -16.59 -18.60
N ASP A 214 1.09 -17.89 -18.41
CA ASP A 214 2.04 -18.85 -17.86
C ASP A 214 3.20 -19.18 -18.81
N ALA A 215 2.99 -19.02 -20.11
CA ALA A 215 3.96 -19.31 -21.16
C ALA A 215 4.54 -18.06 -21.84
N LEU A 216 3.91 -16.89 -21.66
CA LEU A 216 4.32 -15.64 -22.28
C LEU A 216 5.54 -15.05 -21.58
N SER A 217 6.40 -14.38 -22.37
CA SER A 217 7.43 -13.50 -21.83
C SER A 217 6.79 -12.32 -21.08
N SER A 218 7.55 -11.63 -20.24
CA SER A 218 7.03 -10.40 -19.58
C SER A 218 6.62 -9.34 -20.60
N GLU A 219 7.36 -9.19 -21.70
CA GLU A 219 7.04 -8.22 -22.76
C GLU A 219 5.79 -8.60 -23.53
N ASP A 220 5.61 -9.90 -23.85
CA ASP A 220 4.40 -10.38 -24.53
C ASP A 220 3.19 -10.27 -23.62
N SER A 221 3.36 -10.54 -22.32
CA SER A 221 2.32 -10.33 -21.31
C SER A 221 1.85 -8.88 -21.27
N VAL A 222 2.78 -7.92 -21.28
CA VAL A 222 2.44 -6.49 -21.28
C VAL A 222 1.72 -6.11 -22.57
N ARG A 223 2.19 -6.56 -23.75
CA ARG A 223 1.51 -6.31 -25.03
C ARG A 223 0.09 -6.85 -25.05
N LEU A 224 -0.12 -8.05 -24.50
CA LEU A 224 -1.47 -8.62 -24.41
C LEU A 224 -2.36 -7.82 -23.47
N LEU A 225 -1.83 -7.37 -22.31
CA LEU A 225 -2.57 -6.53 -21.36
C LEU A 225 -2.92 -5.17 -21.98
N GLU A 226 -2.00 -4.52 -22.70
CA GLU A 226 -2.28 -3.27 -23.41
C GLU A 226 -3.40 -3.44 -24.44
N LYS A 227 -3.42 -4.56 -25.17
CA LYS A 227 -4.50 -4.88 -26.12
C LYS A 227 -5.83 -5.11 -25.40
N ILE A 228 -5.85 -5.84 -24.28
CA ILE A 228 -7.09 -6.10 -23.53
C ILE A 228 -7.66 -4.79 -22.96
N PHE A 229 -6.81 -3.90 -22.46
CA PHE A 229 -7.20 -2.65 -21.83
C PHE A 229 -7.04 -1.42 -22.72
N GLU A 230 -6.94 -1.59 -24.04
CA GLU A 230 -6.67 -0.51 -25.01
C GLU A 230 -7.56 0.71 -24.82
N GLN A 231 -8.86 0.52 -24.66
CA GLN A 231 -9.81 1.60 -24.46
C GLN A 231 -9.64 2.26 -23.09
N ALA A 232 -9.47 1.45 -22.03
CA ALA A 232 -9.27 1.96 -20.68
C ALA A 232 -7.94 2.71 -20.54
N LEU A 233 -6.89 2.31 -21.26
CA LEU A 233 -5.60 2.96 -21.31
C LEU A 233 -5.57 4.18 -22.25
N ASP A 234 -6.52 4.31 -23.20
CA ASP A 234 -6.66 5.47 -24.10
C ASP A 234 -5.35 5.77 -24.89
N GLY A 235 -4.73 4.74 -25.42
CA GLY A 235 -3.49 4.82 -26.20
C GLY A 235 -2.20 5.00 -25.38
N HIS A 236 -2.28 4.93 -24.07
CA HIS A 236 -1.12 4.97 -23.17
C HIS A 236 -0.51 3.58 -22.94
N ALA A 237 0.80 3.56 -22.66
CA ALA A 237 1.54 2.33 -22.44
C ALA A 237 1.50 1.85 -20.98
N LEU A 238 1.65 0.53 -20.82
CA LEU A 238 1.99 -0.07 -19.54
C LEU A 238 3.51 -0.13 -19.39
N ILE A 239 4.00 0.13 -18.18
CA ILE A 239 5.42 0.16 -17.86
C ILE A 239 5.73 -1.01 -16.93
N SER A 240 6.51 -1.96 -17.45
CA SER A 240 6.90 -3.18 -16.72
C SER A 240 8.25 -3.07 -16.02
N GLN A 241 9.08 -2.08 -16.39
CA GLN A 241 10.39 -1.90 -15.80
C GLN A 241 10.37 -0.81 -14.72
N SER A 242 10.77 -1.17 -13.52
CA SER A 242 11.04 -0.24 -12.44
C SER A 242 12.48 -0.43 -11.97
N ARG A 243 13.34 0.54 -12.23
CA ARG A 243 14.75 0.59 -11.78
C ARG A 243 15.57 -0.68 -12.08
N GLY A 244 15.41 -1.22 -13.28
CA GLY A 244 16.20 -2.36 -13.78
C GLY A 244 15.58 -3.74 -13.50
N GLU A 245 14.50 -3.82 -12.73
CA GLU A 245 13.75 -5.06 -12.58
C GLU A 245 12.49 -5.06 -13.44
N GLN A 246 12.22 -6.19 -14.06
CA GLN A 246 11.04 -6.41 -14.89
C GLN A 246 9.91 -6.96 -14.04
N ALA A 247 8.71 -6.41 -14.20
CA ALA A 247 7.53 -6.89 -13.52
C ALA A 247 7.20 -8.33 -13.96
N ARG A 248 6.77 -9.13 -13.00
CA ARG A 248 6.37 -10.53 -13.20
C ARG A 248 5.05 -10.81 -12.51
N TRP A 249 4.35 -11.81 -12.98
CA TRP A 249 3.16 -12.33 -12.34
C TRP A 249 3.52 -12.93 -10.98
N LEU A 250 2.77 -12.54 -9.97
CA LEU A 250 2.93 -12.94 -8.58
C LEU A 250 1.60 -13.45 -8.04
N ARG A 251 1.64 -14.12 -6.90
CA ARG A 251 0.45 -14.40 -6.08
C ARG A 251 0.63 -13.70 -4.73
N PHE A 252 -0.48 -13.23 -4.19
CA PHE A 252 -0.42 -12.57 -2.90
C PHE A 252 -0.01 -13.56 -1.81
N THR A 253 0.99 -13.17 -1.03
CA THR A 253 1.47 -13.96 0.11
C THR A 253 0.85 -13.40 1.39
N GLN A 254 -0.01 -14.17 2.02
CA GLN A 254 -0.60 -13.83 3.31
C GLN A 254 0.27 -14.35 4.44
N VAL A 255 0.85 -13.44 5.19
CA VAL A 255 1.69 -13.73 6.36
C VAL A 255 0.91 -13.47 7.63
N THR A 256 0.96 -14.43 8.55
CA THR A 256 0.46 -14.28 9.91
C THR A 256 1.44 -14.92 10.90
N ASN A 257 1.54 -14.37 12.10
CA ASN A 257 2.39 -14.90 13.16
C ASN A 257 1.59 -14.98 14.48
N LYS A 258 1.85 -16.02 15.28
CA LYS A 258 1.21 -16.18 16.60
C LYS A 258 1.72 -15.17 17.61
N THR A 259 2.98 -14.77 17.50
CA THR A 259 3.60 -13.67 18.27
C THR A 259 4.51 -12.89 17.33
N TRP A 260 4.69 -11.60 17.63
CA TRP A 260 5.60 -10.73 16.85
C TRP A 260 6.93 -10.50 17.53
N CYS A 261 7.13 -11.03 18.73
CA CYS A 261 8.38 -10.90 19.48
C CYS A 261 8.84 -12.23 20.09
N HIS A 262 10.17 -12.37 20.18
CA HIS A 262 10.82 -13.47 20.83
C HIS A 262 12.23 -13.04 21.28
N ASP A 263 12.50 -13.12 22.59
CA ASP A 263 13.71 -12.57 23.21
C ASP A 263 13.89 -11.08 22.83
N ASN A 264 15.00 -10.72 22.18
CA ASN A 264 15.27 -9.38 21.66
C ASN A 264 14.93 -9.20 20.17
N LEU A 265 14.20 -10.14 19.56
CA LEU A 265 13.74 -10.07 18.17
C LEU A 265 12.30 -9.58 18.10
N VAL A 266 12.00 -8.65 17.21
CA VAL A 266 10.65 -8.16 16.96
C VAL A 266 10.36 -8.03 15.47
N LEU A 267 9.18 -8.48 15.04
CA LEU A 267 8.66 -8.34 13.67
C LEU A 267 7.81 -7.10 13.56
N ILE A 268 7.99 -6.31 12.49
CA ILE A 268 7.10 -5.20 12.11
C ILE A 268 6.78 -5.21 10.61
N GLY A 269 5.68 -4.58 10.22
CA GLY A 269 5.26 -4.46 8.83
C GLY A 269 4.99 -5.82 8.17
N ASP A 270 5.31 -5.96 6.88
CA ASP A 270 5.02 -7.18 6.13
C ASP A 270 5.79 -8.41 6.62
N ALA A 271 6.85 -8.24 7.40
CA ALA A 271 7.49 -9.35 8.11
C ALA A 271 6.61 -9.91 9.23
N ALA A 272 5.85 -9.06 9.92
CA ALA A 272 4.91 -9.46 10.96
C ALA A 272 3.57 -9.94 10.38
N HIS A 273 3.05 -9.24 9.39
CA HIS A 273 1.73 -9.52 8.81
C HIS A 273 1.56 -8.83 7.44
N THR A 274 0.86 -9.48 6.54
CA THR A 274 0.46 -8.85 5.27
C THR A 274 -1.05 -8.68 5.21
N THR A 275 -1.48 -7.68 4.44
CA THR A 275 -2.88 -7.46 4.08
C THR A 275 -3.00 -7.32 2.58
N HIS A 276 -4.06 -7.90 1.99
CA HIS A 276 -4.24 -7.90 0.54
C HIS A 276 -4.21 -6.46 -0.02
N PHE A 277 -3.48 -6.28 -1.12
CA PHE A 277 -3.23 -4.96 -1.72
C PHE A 277 -4.51 -4.20 -2.14
N THR A 278 -5.62 -4.91 -2.38
CA THR A 278 -6.93 -4.31 -2.69
C THR A 278 -7.51 -3.44 -1.55
N LEU A 279 -6.97 -3.57 -0.34
CA LEU A 279 -7.30 -2.71 0.79
C LEU A 279 -6.45 -1.43 0.82
N GLY A 280 -5.30 -1.40 0.13
CA GLY A 280 -4.37 -0.28 0.13
C GLY A 280 -3.74 0.02 1.49
N SER A 281 -3.65 -0.97 2.39
CA SER A 281 -3.31 -0.73 3.80
C SER A 281 -1.90 -1.18 4.21
N GLY A 282 -1.15 -1.91 3.38
CA GLY A 282 0.15 -2.49 3.76
C GLY A 282 1.14 -1.45 4.29
N THR A 283 1.45 -0.42 3.50
CA THR A 283 2.37 0.66 3.93
C THR A 283 1.86 1.41 5.16
N ARG A 284 0.54 1.67 5.22
CA ARG A 284 -0.08 2.31 6.38
C ARG A 284 0.13 1.49 7.65
N LEU A 285 -0.10 0.19 7.60
CA LEU A 285 0.06 -0.71 8.75
C LEU A 285 1.53 -0.80 9.17
N ALA A 286 2.44 -0.90 8.20
CA ALA A 286 3.87 -0.93 8.46
C ALA A 286 4.35 0.32 9.23
N MET A 287 3.83 1.51 8.88
CA MET A 287 4.16 2.76 9.58
C MET A 287 3.46 2.86 10.95
N ILE A 288 2.26 2.29 11.11
CA ILE A 288 1.57 2.22 12.42
C ILE A 288 2.34 1.30 13.37
N ASP A 289 2.79 0.12 12.91
CA ASP A 289 3.61 -0.78 13.71
C ASP A 289 4.89 -0.09 14.18
N ALA A 290 5.54 0.64 13.28
CA ALA A 290 6.75 1.40 13.57
C ALA A 290 6.56 2.41 14.71
N VAL A 291 5.49 3.21 14.65
CA VAL A 291 5.15 4.17 15.70
C VAL A 291 4.78 3.46 17.01
N MET A 292 4.01 2.39 16.92
CA MET A 292 3.56 1.63 18.10
C MET A 292 4.74 1.01 18.84
N LEU A 293 5.65 0.35 18.12
CA LEU A 293 6.87 -0.22 18.72
C LEU A 293 7.73 0.85 19.37
N ALA A 294 7.99 1.96 18.66
CA ALA A 294 8.75 3.07 19.24
C ALA A 294 8.07 3.68 20.49
N GLN A 295 6.74 3.71 20.51
CA GLN A 295 5.97 4.21 21.65
C GLN A 295 6.05 3.26 22.85
N THR A 296 5.91 1.95 22.64
CA THR A 296 6.01 0.98 23.76
C THR A 296 7.42 0.92 24.32
N LEU A 297 8.46 1.05 23.49
CA LEU A 297 9.85 1.16 23.97
C LEU A 297 10.08 2.41 24.83
N TYR A 298 9.38 3.50 24.54
CA TYR A 298 9.44 4.73 25.34
C TYR A 298 8.62 4.64 26.64
N GLU A 299 7.52 3.90 26.65
CA GLU A 299 6.61 3.78 27.79
C GLU A 299 7.12 2.80 28.88
N HIS A 300 7.98 1.85 28.53
CA HIS A 300 8.48 0.82 29.42
C HIS A 300 9.99 0.86 29.60
N GLU A 301 10.47 0.72 30.82
CA GLU A 301 11.91 0.62 31.11
C GLU A 301 12.50 -0.74 30.72
N GLU A 302 11.70 -1.81 30.87
CA GLU A 302 12.12 -3.18 30.58
C GLU A 302 11.73 -3.57 29.14
N LEU A 303 12.73 -4.03 28.35
CA LEU A 303 12.53 -4.41 26.95
C LEU A 303 11.45 -5.49 26.79
N SER A 304 11.45 -6.50 27.65
CA SER A 304 10.47 -7.59 27.61
C SER A 304 9.04 -7.10 27.79
N ALA A 305 8.83 -6.11 28.68
CA ALA A 305 7.52 -5.48 28.88
C ALA A 305 7.10 -4.66 27.67
N ALA A 306 8.01 -3.87 27.09
CA ALA A 306 7.76 -3.09 25.88
C ALA A 306 7.34 -3.97 24.71
N LEU A 307 8.07 -5.05 24.45
CA LEU A 307 7.78 -5.98 23.36
C LEU A 307 6.49 -6.76 23.58
N GLY A 308 6.20 -7.17 24.80
CA GLY A 308 4.94 -7.84 25.16
C GLY A 308 3.71 -6.95 24.94
N ASP A 309 3.82 -5.67 25.30
CA ASP A 309 2.77 -4.67 25.09
C ASP A 309 2.57 -4.36 23.60
N TYR A 310 3.67 -4.20 22.84
CA TYR A 310 3.63 -4.06 21.37
C TYR A 310 2.90 -5.26 20.72
N ASP A 311 3.28 -6.49 21.03
CA ASP A 311 2.65 -7.70 20.48
C ASP A 311 1.14 -7.73 20.76
N GLN A 312 0.75 -7.42 22.00
CA GLN A 312 -0.65 -7.44 22.43
C GLN A 312 -1.48 -6.36 21.70
N ARG A 313 -1.02 -5.10 21.73
CA ARG A 313 -1.72 -3.96 21.10
C ARG A 313 -1.78 -4.11 19.58
N GLY A 314 -0.66 -4.47 18.95
CA GLY A 314 -0.54 -4.60 17.51
C GLY A 314 -1.47 -5.68 16.96
N ARG A 315 -1.43 -6.88 17.53
CA ARG A 315 -2.31 -7.97 17.09
C ARG A 315 -3.78 -7.71 17.39
N ALA A 316 -4.10 -6.98 18.45
CA ALA A 316 -5.48 -6.58 18.74
C ALA A 316 -6.01 -5.59 17.68
N ALA A 317 -5.22 -4.57 17.32
CA ALA A 317 -5.58 -3.58 16.30
C ALA A 317 -5.70 -4.21 14.91
N LEU A 318 -4.84 -5.17 14.59
CA LEU A 318 -4.79 -5.81 13.28
C LEU A 318 -6.00 -6.70 12.98
N ARG A 319 -6.62 -7.33 13.99
CA ARG A 319 -7.70 -8.34 13.80
C ARG A 319 -8.84 -7.87 12.89
N GLN A 320 -9.32 -6.65 13.09
CA GLN A 320 -10.43 -6.11 12.27
C GLN A 320 -9.97 -5.82 10.84
N ILE A 321 -8.75 -5.32 10.68
CA ILE A 321 -8.19 -4.98 9.36
C ILE A 321 -7.93 -6.26 8.56
N GLN A 322 -7.40 -7.30 9.19
CA GLN A 322 -7.23 -8.60 8.53
C GLN A 322 -8.56 -9.24 8.13
N ALA A 323 -9.59 -9.11 8.95
CA ALA A 323 -10.93 -9.59 8.58
C ALA A 323 -11.45 -8.86 7.33
N ALA A 324 -11.34 -7.52 7.29
CA ALA A 324 -11.70 -6.73 6.12
C ALA A 324 -10.85 -7.08 4.89
N ALA A 325 -9.54 -7.30 5.06
CA ALA A 325 -8.65 -7.70 3.98
C ALA A 325 -9.02 -9.06 3.38
N ARG A 326 -9.34 -10.06 4.22
CA ARG A 326 -9.84 -11.37 3.77
C ARG A 326 -11.15 -11.24 3.01
N THR A 327 -12.09 -10.44 3.50
CA THR A 327 -13.37 -10.19 2.82
C THR A 327 -13.16 -9.51 1.47
N SER A 328 -12.25 -8.54 1.41
CA SER A 328 -11.89 -7.85 0.16
C SER A 328 -11.23 -8.82 -0.84
N MET A 329 -10.26 -9.62 -0.42
CA MET A 329 -9.62 -10.64 -1.26
C MET A 329 -10.66 -11.63 -1.81
N ALA A 330 -11.52 -12.18 -0.94
CA ALA A 330 -12.57 -13.11 -1.33
C ALA A 330 -13.58 -12.51 -2.31
N TRP A 331 -13.82 -11.19 -2.27
CA TRP A 331 -14.65 -10.50 -3.27
C TRP A 331 -13.99 -10.55 -4.65
N PHE A 332 -12.70 -10.25 -4.76
CA PHE A 332 -11.96 -10.28 -6.02
C PHE A 332 -11.76 -11.72 -6.53
N GLU A 333 -11.49 -12.68 -5.67
CA GLU A 333 -11.39 -14.10 -6.06
C GLU A 333 -12.70 -14.69 -6.59
N ARG A 334 -13.83 -14.00 -6.34
CA ARG A 334 -15.17 -14.38 -6.78
C ARG A 334 -15.84 -13.25 -7.56
N ALA A 335 -15.06 -12.41 -8.22
CA ALA A 335 -15.53 -11.22 -8.92
C ALA A 335 -16.57 -11.56 -10.01
N ASP A 336 -16.43 -12.70 -10.68
CA ASP A 336 -17.37 -13.24 -11.66
C ASP A 336 -18.84 -13.22 -11.19
N ARG A 337 -19.10 -13.44 -9.90
CA ARG A 337 -20.45 -13.41 -9.31
C ARG A 337 -21.13 -12.05 -9.35
N TYR A 338 -20.36 -10.99 -9.54
CA TYR A 338 -20.84 -9.62 -9.46
C TYR A 338 -20.80 -8.90 -10.81
N LEU A 339 -19.94 -9.35 -11.74
CA LEU A 339 -19.61 -8.66 -12.97
C LEU A 339 -20.65 -8.80 -14.09
N ASP A 340 -21.65 -9.68 -13.94
CA ASP A 340 -22.82 -9.77 -14.83
C ASP A 340 -23.85 -8.65 -14.62
N ARG A 341 -23.58 -7.73 -13.68
CA ARG A 341 -24.43 -6.59 -13.36
C ARG A 341 -23.93 -5.32 -14.07
N ASP A 342 -24.74 -4.26 -14.02
CA ASP A 342 -24.28 -2.94 -14.47
C ASP A 342 -23.15 -2.37 -13.54
N ALA A 343 -22.38 -1.43 -14.07
CA ALA A 343 -21.23 -0.84 -13.36
C ALA A 343 -21.62 -0.15 -12.03
N VAL A 344 -22.84 0.36 -11.91
CA VAL A 344 -23.35 1.00 -10.68
C VAL A 344 -23.57 -0.05 -9.60
N ALA A 345 -24.18 -1.18 -9.94
CA ALA A 345 -24.38 -2.28 -9.02
C ALA A 345 -23.05 -2.95 -8.61
N VAL A 346 -22.11 -3.10 -9.55
CA VAL A 346 -20.76 -3.61 -9.25
C VAL A 346 -20.04 -2.66 -8.29
N ALA A 347 -20.05 -1.35 -8.55
CA ALA A 347 -19.47 -0.35 -7.66
C ALA A 347 -20.06 -0.42 -6.24
N TYR A 348 -21.39 -0.59 -6.14
CA TYR A 348 -22.02 -0.78 -4.83
C TYR A 348 -21.56 -2.07 -4.15
N SER A 349 -21.48 -3.18 -4.86
CA SER A 349 -21.01 -4.46 -4.31
C SER A 349 -19.56 -4.36 -3.81
N MET A 350 -18.71 -3.61 -4.52
CA MET A 350 -17.34 -3.31 -4.09
C MET A 350 -17.30 -2.53 -2.78
N SER A 351 -18.24 -1.62 -2.52
CA SER A 351 -18.31 -0.93 -1.23
C SER A 351 -18.61 -1.87 -0.07
N GLY A 352 -19.34 -2.96 -0.33
CA GLY A 352 -19.67 -4.01 0.64
C GLY A 352 -18.50 -4.92 1.02
N ARG A 353 -17.40 -4.91 0.26
CA ARG A 353 -16.19 -5.72 0.57
C ARG A 353 -15.51 -5.35 1.89
N HIS A 354 -15.81 -4.18 2.45
CA HIS A 354 -15.31 -3.72 3.75
C HIS A 354 -16.25 -4.06 4.92
N GLY A 355 -17.37 -4.72 4.65
CA GLY A 355 -18.38 -5.11 5.64
C GLY A 355 -19.81 -4.89 5.16
N ALA A 356 -20.77 -5.48 5.89
CA ALA A 356 -22.18 -5.36 5.56
C ALA A 356 -22.64 -3.90 5.51
N GLN A 357 -23.40 -3.56 4.47
CA GLN A 357 -23.91 -2.20 4.26
C GLN A 357 -25.42 -2.16 4.58
N PRO A 358 -25.91 -1.17 5.34
CA PRO A 358 -27.34 -1.01 5.57
C PRO A 358 -28.06 -0.60 4.28
N PRO A 359 -29.32 -1.02 4.06
CA PRO A 359 -30.05 -0.83 2.78
C PRO A 359 -30.13 0.62 2.30
N TRP A 360 -30.23 1.60 3.21
CA TRP A 360 -30.31 3.02 2.85
C TRP A 360 -29.05 3.54 2.13
N ARG A 361 -27.91 2.91 2.32
CA ARG A 361 -26.66 3.27 1.62
C ARG A 361 -26.74 3.02 0.12
N TYR A 362 -27.56 2.06 -0.33
CA TYR A 362 -27.78 1.86 -1.76
C TYR A 362 -28.43 3.09 -2.41
N HIS A 363 -29.43 3.69 -1.77
CA HIS A 363 -30.06 4.90 -2.28
C HIS A 363 -29.09 6.11 -2.30
N MET A 364 -28.25 6.22 -1.30
CA MET A 364 -27.17 7.21 -1.31
C MET A 364 -26.16 6.94 -2.42
N HIS A 365 -25.81 5.67 -2.66
CA HIS A 365 -24.94 5.30 -3.76
C HIS A 365 -25.54 5.70 -5.12
N LEU A 366 -26.83 5.47 -5.35
CA LEU A 366 -27.51 5.90 -6.56
C LEU A 366 -27.45 7.44 -6.73
N ALA A 367 -27.57 8.21 -5.66
CA ALA A 367 -27.41 9.65 -5.70
C ALA A 367 -26.00 10.08 -6.16
N THR A 368 -24.96 9.33 -5.85
CA THR A 368 -23.59 9.63 -6.30
C THR A 368 -23.38 9.44 -7.80
N GLN A 369 -24.29 8.73 -8.49
CA GLN A 369 -24.22 8.56 -9.94
C GLN A 369 -24.71 9.81 -10.69
N VAL A 370 -25.49 10.68 -10.04
CA VAL A 370 -25.99 11.92 -10.64
C VAL A 370 -24.86 12.98 -10.69
N PRO A 371 -24.50 13.52 -11.86
CA PRO A 371 -23.34 14.40 -12.03
C PRO A 371 -23.34 15.63 -11.09
N VAL A 372 -24.49 16.28 -10.90
CA VAL A 372 -24.62 17.45 -10.03
C VAL A 372 -24.37 17.10 -8.56
N LEU A 373 -24.97 16.00 -8.07
CA LEU A 373 -24.78 15.53 -6.68
C LEU A 373 -23.34 15.09 -6.45
N ARG A 374 -22.73 14.41 -7.42
CA ARG A 374 -21.32 14.03 -7.38
C ARG A 374 -20.39 15.25 -7.34
N ALA A 375 -20.68 16.29 -8.12
CA ALA A 375 -19.92 17.55 -8.06
C ALA A 375 -20.03 18.25 -6.69
N ALA A 376 -21.24 18.30 -6.11
CA ALA A 376 -21.46 18.83 -4.77
C ALA A 376 -20.69 18.02 -3.71
N GLN A 377 -20.68 16.70 -3.81
CA GLN A 377 -19.96 15.81 -2.92
C GLN A 377 -18.43 16.01 -3.01
N ARG A 378 -17.87 16.17 -4.23
CA ARG A 378 -16.46 16.54 -4.42
C ARG A 378 -16.12 17.88 -3.77
N GLY A 379 -17.04 18.87 -3.89
CA GLY A 379 -16.92 20.16 -3.19
C GLY A 379 -16.84 19.98 -1.67
N PHE A 380 -17.74 19.19 -1.09
CA PHE A 380 -17.73 18.86 0.34
C PHE A 380 -16.43 18.17 0.78
N HIS A 381 -15.97 17.18 0.03
CA HIS A 381 -14.68 16.50 0.31
C HIS A 381 -13.50 17.47 0.23
N SER A 382 -13.53 18.43 -0.70
CA SER A 382 -12.50 19.47 -0.79
C SER A 382 -12.49 20.41 0.43
N LEU A 383 -13.66 20.79 0.92
CA LEU A 383 -13.79 21.59 2.14
C LEU A 383 -13.32 20.81 3.37
N ARG A 384 -13.75 19.56 3.53
CA ARG A 384 -13.28 18.68 4.60
C ARG A 384 -11.75 18.54 4.59
N ARG A 385 -11.16 18.29 3.43
CA ARG A 385 -9.70 18.19 3.29
C ARG A 385 -9.00 19.47 3.71
N ARG A 386 -9.48 20.64 3.31
CA ARG A 386 -8.94 21.95 3.72
C ARG A 386 -9.05 22.15 5.23
N TYR A 387 -10.15 21.75 5.83
CA TYR A 387 -10.34 21.81 7.27
C TYR A 387 -9.33 20.94 8.01
N LEU A 388 -9.16 19.68 7.59
CA LEU A 388 -8.20 18.74 8.17
C LEU A 388 -6.76 19.22 7.98
N ALA A 389 -6.41 19.75 6.80
CA ALA A 389 -5.11 20.33 6.53
C ALA A 389 -4.78 21.48 7.50
N ARG A 390 -5.72 22.40 7.72
CA ARG A 390 -5.55 23.47 8.72
C ARG A 390 -5.36 22.94 10.13
N ARG A 391 -6.13 21.91 10.50
CA ARG A 391 -6.02 21.27 11.82
C ARG A 391 -4.66 20.61 12.04
N ARG A 392 -4.04 20.07 10.99
CA ARG A 392 -2.69 19.47 11.01
C ARG A 392 -1.58 20.52 10.97
N GLY A 393 -1.87 21.78 10.71
CA GLY A 393 -0.86 22.81 10.46
C GLY A 393 -0.17 22.65 9.09
N GLU A 394 -0.80 21.97 8.12
CA GLU A 394 -0.27 21.89 6.76
C GLU A 394 -0.15 23.29 6.16
N PRO A 395 0.98 23.64 5.50
CA PRO A 395 1.10 24.90 4.81
C PRO A 395 0.00 25.01 3.73
N THR A 396 -0.78 26.08 3.77
CA THR A 396 -1.93 26.32 2.86
C THR A 396 -1.55 26.43 1.39
N THR A 397 -0.25 26.53 1.11
CA THR A 397 0.33 26.73 -0.22
C THR A 397 0.89 25.47 -0.87
N ALA A 398 0.80 24.29 -0.23
CA ALA A 398 1.21 23.05 -0.90
C ALA A 398 0.35 22.86 -2.16
N PRO A 399 0.93 22.90 -3.38
CA PRO A 399 0.15 22.78 -4.59
C PRO A 399 -0.54 21.43 -4.60
N VAL A 400 -1.87 21.42 -4.78
CA VAL A 400 -2.58 20.21 -5.14
C VAL A 400 -2.12 19.91 -6.57
N THR A 401 -1.15 19.04 -6.73
CA THR A 401 -0.77 18.55 -8.06
C THR A 401 -1.98 17.81 -8.61
N ARG A 402 -2.76 18.53 -9.43
CA ARG A 402 -3.79 17.87 -10.24
C ARG A 402 -3.08 17.24 -11.42
N PRO A 403 -3.39 15.99 -11.79
CA PRO A 403 -2.99 15.48 -13.10
C PRO A 403 -3.46 16.53 -14.13
N ARG A 404 -2.56 16.97 -14.98
CA ARG A 404 -2.94 17.81 -16.11
C ARG A 404 -3.85 16.96 -17.00
N SER A 405 -5.12 17.27 -17.07
CA SER A 405 -5.99 16.78 -18.13
C SER A 405 -5.28 17.15 -19.45
N GLY A 406 -4.83 16.14 -20.19
CA GLY A 406 -4.16 16.36 -21.45
C GLY A 406 -5.02 17.25 -22.33
N ASN A 407 -4.48 18.43 -22.65
CA ASN A 407 -5.07 19.32 -23.63
C ASN A 407 -4.87 18.61 -24.98
N ARG A 408 -5.93 18.06 -25.54
CA ARG A 408 -5.94 17.62 -26.93
C ARG A 408 -5.71 18.88 -27.78
N SER A 409 -4.47 19.18 -28.13
CA SER A 409 -4.18 20.00 -29.31
C SER A 409 -4.31 19.10 -30.54
N ARG A 410 -5.16 19.51 -31.42
CA ARG A 410 -5.58 18.94 -32.70
C ARG A 410 -4.41 18.48 -33.58
#